data_760ff61f4d9fca4f2aa8ce579c0d077c
#
_entry.id   760ff61f4d9fca4f2aa8ce579c0d077c
#
_cell.length_a   1.000
_cell.length_b   1.000
_cell.length_c   1.000
_cell.angle_alpha   90.00
_cell.angle_beta   90.00
_cell.angle_gamma   90.00
#
_symmetry.space_group_name_H-M   'P 1'
#
loop_
_entity.id
_entity.type
_entity.pdbx_description
1 polymer ?
#
loop_
_entity_poly.entity_id
_entity_poly.type
_entity_poly.pdbx_seq_one_letter_code
_entity_poly.pdbx_strand_id
1 'polypeptide(L)'
;MGSGKTTLARELARALRRPFFDSDQSIRERTGRNGREIAEAEGVEALHRLEADVLHEALGRSTPVVVAAAASVIDDPAVRGALEDTYCVWVTADPEILAERSARGDHRRAVGRTEHLEHRTPLFEQAADLVVDTGNLSESDSMERVLAAIRAP
;
A
#
# COMPACT_ATOMS: atom_id res chain seq x y z
N MET A 1 6.12 0.24 -5.45
CA MET A 1 7.35 -0.11 -4.69
C MET A 1 8.18 1.17 -4.54
N GLY A 2 8.88 1.34 -3.42
CA GLY A 2 9.76 2.50 -3.20
C GLY A 2 9.16 3.71 -2.47
N SER A 3 7.85 3.75 -2.19
CA SER A 3 7.22 4.84 -1.41
C SER A 3 7.48 4.75 0.12
N GLY A 4 8.17 3.73 0.62
CA GLY A 4 8.36 3.53 2.07
C GLY A 4 7.15 2.98 2.82
N LYS A 5 6.08 2.63 2.13
CA LYS A 5 4.82 2.14 2.71
C LYS A 5 5.01 0.99 3.72
N THR A 6 5.73 -0.06 3.34
CA THR A 6 5.94 -1.24 4.21
C THR A 6 6.73 -0.89 5.47
N THR A 7 7.76 -0.05 5.34
CA THR A 7 8.56 0.43 6.48
C THR A 7 7.70 1.25 7.43
N LEU A 8 6.99 2.26 6.92
CA LEU A 8 6.10 3.11 7.70
C LEU A 8 5.01 2.29 8.41
N ALA A 9 4.36 1.37 7.70
CA ALA A 9 3.30 0.54 8.26
C ALA A 9 3.81 -0.40 9.37
N ARG A 10 5.00 -0.94 9.22
CA ARG A 10 5.63 -1.81 10.23
C ARG A 10 5.95 -1.04 11.51
N GLU A 11 6.54 0.15 11.38
CA GLU A 11 6.85 1.00 12.54
C GLU A 11 5.55 1.52 13.22
N LEU A 12 4.54 1.86 12.42
CA LEU A 12 3.22 2.25 12.93
C LEU A 12 2.56 1.10 13.73
N ALA A 13 2.63 -0.12 13.23
CA ALA A 13 2.12 -1.30 13.92
C ALA A 13 2.79 -1.49 15.30
N ARG A 14 4.12 -1.32 15.36
CA ARG A 14 4.88 -1.36 16.62
C ARG A 14 4.43 -0.27 17.60
N ALA A 15 4.33 0.97 17.13
CA ALA A 15 3.94 2.12 17.95
C ALA A 15 2.50 2.01 18.48
N LEU A 16 1.59 1.45 17.69
CA LEU A 16 0.20 1.21 18.06
C LEU A 16 0.00 -0.12 18.81
N ARG A 17 1.03 -0.94 18.95
CA ARG A 17 0.96 -2.30 19.52
C ARG A 17 -0.12 -3.15 18.84
N ARG A 18 -0.16 -3.07 17.50
CA ARG A 18 -1.10 -3.83 16.65
C ARG A 18 -0.36 -4.82 15.79
N PRO A 19 -0.99 -5.93 15.39
CA PRO A 19 -0.44 -6.83 14.39
C PRO A 19 -0.15 -6.07 13.09
N PHE A 20 0.93 -6.47 12.42
CA PHE A 20 1.29 -5.98 11.09
C PHE A 20 0.91 -7.02 10.04
N PHE A 21 0.32 -6.56 8.94
CA PHE A 21 -0.02 -7.38 7.80
C PHE A 21 0.53 -6.73 6.53
N ASP A 22 1.26 -7.51 5.74
CA ASP A 22 1.80 -7.09 4.44
C ASP A 22 1.19 -7.97 3.35
N SER A 23 0.55 -7.37 2.35
CA SER A 23 -0.13 -8.12 1.29
C SER A 23 0.84 -8.93 0.44
N ASP A 24 2.03 -8.41 0.13
CA ASP A 24 3.03 -9.13 -0.66
C ASP A 24 3.55 -10.37 0.08
N GLN A 25 3.78 -10.22 1.39
CA GLN A 25 4.19 -11.33 2.24
C GLN A 25 3.08 -12.39 2.33
N SER A 26 1.83 -11.97 2.55
CA SER A 26 0.68 -12.89 2.62
C SER A 26 0.48 -13.68 1.33
N ILE A 27 0.63 -13.02 0.18
CA ILE A 27 0.55 -13.69 -1.12
C ILE A 27 1.65 -14.74 -1.27
N ARG A 28 2.88 -14.39 -0.89
CA ARG A 28 4.01 -15.32 -0.95
C ARG A 28 3.82 -16.53 -0.03
N GLU A 29 3.31 -16.31 1.18
CA GLU A 29 3.03 -17.41 2.14
C GLU A 29 1.95 -18.36 1.63
N ARG A 30 0.93 -17.85 0.93
CA ARG A 30 -0.18 -18.65 0.38
C ARG A 30 0.18 -19.42 -0.88
N THR A 31 0.95 -18.79 -1.75
CA THR A 31 1.17 -19.30 -3.12
C THR A 31 2.57 -19.86 -3.34
N GLY A 32 3.51 -19.58 -2.43
CA GLY A 32 4.94 -19.86 -2.63
C GLY A 32 5.60 -18.98 -3.69
N ARG A 33 4.85 -18.01 -4.26
CA ARG A 33 5.28 -17.14 -5.37
C ARG A 33 5.16 -15.68 -4.99
N ASN A 34 6.00 -14.84 -5.59
CA ASN A 34 5.86 -13.40 -5.49
C ASN A 34 4.87 -12.86 -6.54
N GLY A 35 4.44 -11.60 -6.37
CA GLY A 35 3.45 -11.00 -7.27
C GLY A 35 3.89 -10.96 -8.74
N ARG A 36 5.19 -10.82 -9.01
CA ARG A 36 5.72 -10.84 -10.38
C ARG A 36 5.54 -12.23 -11.01
N GLU A 37 5.89 -13.29 -10.31
CA GLU A 37 5.76 -14.68 -10.79
C GLU A 37 4.29 -15.02 -11.06
N ILE A 38 3.36 -14.52 -10.24
CA ILE A 38 1.92 -14.70 -10.46
C ILE A 38 1.47 -13.93 -11.69
N ALA A 39 1.85 -12.65 -11.83
CA ALA A 39 1.48 -11.85 -12.98
C ALA A 39 2.03 -12.40 -14.30
N GLU A 40 3.24 -12.96 -14.31
CA GLU A 40 3.85 -13.60 -15.49
C GLU A 40 3.16 -14.93 -15.84
N ALA A 41 2.73 -15.71 -14.85
CA ALA A 41 2.12 -17.02 -15.07
C ALA A 41 0.61 -16.96 -15.33
N GLU A 42 -0.12 -16.09 -14.66
CA GLU A 42 -1.58 -16.06 -14.60
C GLU A 42 -2.20 -14.73 -15.07
N GLY A 43 -1.36 -13.72 -15.33
CA GLY A 43 -1.77 -12.37 -15.72
C GLY A 43 -1.91 -11.41 -14.55
N VAL A 44 -1.84 -10.11 -14.88
CA VAL A 44 -1.90 -9.02 -13.90
C VAL A 44 -3.23 -8.97 -13.17
N GLU A 45 -4.34 -9.28 -13.85
CA GLU A 45 -5.67 -9.30 -13.24
C GLU A 45 -5.83 -10.38 -12.18
N ALA A 46 -5.18 -11.54 -12.35
CA ALA A 46 -5.17 -12.60 -11.33
C ALA A 46 -4.42 -12.13 -10.08
N LEU A 47 -3.30 -11.43 -10.26
CA LEU A 47 -2.58 -10.81 -9.15
C LEU A 47 -3.44 -9.76 -8.42
N HIS A 48 -4.10 -8.86 -9.16
CA HIS A 48 -4.93 -7.81 -8.55
C HIS A 48 -6.11 -8.40 -7.76
N ARG A 49 -6.75 -9.46 -8.25
CA ARG A 49 -7.79 -10.17 -7.49
C ARG A 49 -7.24 -10.74 -6.19
N LEU A 50 -6.08 -11.37 -6.25
CA LEU A 50 -5.45 -11.95 -5.07
C LEU A 50 -5.03 -10.88 -4.04
N GLU A 51 -4.54 -9.74 -4.50
CA GLU A 51 -4.21 -8.57 -3.66
C GLU A 51 -5.46 -8.01 -2.96
N ALA A 52 -6.60 -7.93 -3.67
CA ALA A 52 -7.88 -7.53 -3.10
C ALA A 52 -8.38 -8.55 -2.05
N ASP A 53 -8.32 -9.85 -2.36
CA ASP A 53 -8.76 -10.92 -1.46
C ASP A 53 -7.98 -10.91 -0.13
N VAL A 54 -6.65 -10.78 -0.18
CA VAL A 54 -5.83 -10.73 1.04
C VAL A 54 -6.09 -9.47 1.86
N LEU A 55 -6.40 -8.34 1.21
CA LEU A 55 -6.78 -7.12 1.92
C LEU A 55 -8.15 -7.28 2.59
N HIS A 56 -9.16 -7.78 1.89
CA HIS A 56 -10.48 -8.04 2.49
C HIS A 56 -10.39 -8.95 3.72
N GLU A 57 -9.57 -10.00 3.66
CA GLU A 57 -9.35 -10.86 4.83
C GLU A 57 -8.68 -10.11 5.98
N ALA A 58 -7.70 -9.26 5.69
CA ALA A 58 -7.04 -8.46 6.72
C ALA A 58 -8.01 -7.47 7.38
N LEU A 59 -8.86 -6.81 6.59
CA LEU A 59 -9.88 -5.86 7.09
C LEU A 59 -11.01 -6.57 7.86
N GLY A 60 -11.36 -7.80 7.53
CA GLY A 60 -12.37 -8.60 8.20
C GLY A 60 -11.98 -9.15 9.58
N ARG A 61 -10.77 -8.88 10.06
CA ARG A 61 -10.30 -9.36 11.37
C ARG A 61 -10.97 -8.62 12.51
N SER A 62 -11.33 -9.34 13.57
CA SER A 62 -11.90 -8.76 14.79
C SER A 62 -10.90 -7.91 15.59
N THR A 63 -9.62 -8.17 15.46
CA THR A 63 -8.55 -7.40 16.10
C THR A 63 -8.03 -6.34 15.15
N PRO A 64 -7.97 -5.06 15.54
CA PRO A 64 -7.39 -4.02 14.69
C PRO A 64 -5.97 -4.34 14.27
N VAL A 65 -5.69 -4.17 12.98
CA VAL A 65 -4.41 -4.50 12.34
C VAL A 65 -3.90 -3.28 11.56
N VAL A 66 -2.59 -3.17 11.39
CA VAL A 66 -1.98 -2.24 10.44
C VAL A 66 -1.62 -3.00 9.17
N VAL A 67 -2.13 -2.53 8.04
CA VAL A 67 -1.99 -3.21 6.75
C VAL A 67 -1.13 -2.37 5.81
N ALA A 68 -0.12 -2.99 5.20
CA ALA A 68 0.54 -2.46 4.01
C ALA A 68 -0.07 -3.13 2.77
N ALA A 69 -0.98 -2.43 2.08
CA ALA A 69 -1.69 -2.96 0.92
C ALA A 69 -1.00 -2.61 -0.40
N ALA A 70 -1.20 -3.43 -1.42
CA ALA A 70 -0.79 -3.11 -2.79
C ALA A 70 -1.58 -1.92 -3.33
N ALA A 71 -0.98 -1.13 -4.22
CA ALA A 71 -1.65 0.06 -4.78
C ALA A 71 -2.81 -0.28 -5.71
N SER A 72 -2.80 -1.45 -6.35
CA SER A 72 -3.83 -1.93 -7.26
C SER A 72 -5.20 -2.15 -6.62
N VAL A 73 -5.21 -2.41 -5.31
CA VAL A 73 -6.46 -2.71 -4.59
C VAL A 73 -7.48 -1.56 -4.64
N ILE A 74 -7.01 -0.33 -4.87
CA ILE A 74 -7.89 0.84 -4.99
C ILE A 74 -8.78 0.80 -6.25
N ASP A 75 -8.41 -0.01 -7.25
CA ASP A 75 -9.19 -0.18 -8.47
C ASP A 75 -10.47 -1.00 -8.21
N ASP A 76 -10.49 -1.83 -7.17
CA ASP A 76 -11.63 -2.66 -6.80
C ASP A 76 -12.69 -1.85 -6.01
N PRO A 77 -13.93 -1.70 -6.52
CA PRO A 77 -14.99 -0.98 -5.83
C PRO A 77 -15.36 -1.58 -4.47
N ALA A 78 -15.29 -2.91 -4.33
CA ALA A 78 -15.60 -3.58 -3.06
C ALA A 78 -14.54 -3.27 -2.00
N VAL A 79 -13.27 -3.19 -2.40
CA VAL A 79 -12.20 -2.73 -1.51
C VAL A 79 -12.45 -1.29 -1.07
N ARG A 80 -12.77 -0.37 -1.99
CA ARG A 80 -13.08 1.02 -1.63
C ARG A 80 -14.21 1.12 -0.61
N GLY A 81 -15.27 0.35 -0.77
CA GLY A 81 -16.35 0.27 0.22
C GLY A 81 -15.86 -0.22 1.59
N ALA A 82 -14.99 -1.23 1.62
CA ALA A 82 -14.43 -1.73 2.89
C ALA A 82 -13.46 -0.75 3.57
N LEU A 83 -12.86 0.17 2.80
CA LEU A 83 -11.97 1.20 3.36
C LEU A 83 -12.73 2.31 4.09
N GLU A 84 -14.04 2.50 3.86
CA GLU A 84 -14.84 3.54 4.52
C GLU A 84 -14.85 3.40 6.06
N ASP A 85 -14.73 2.17 6.56
CA ASP A 85 -14.65 1.88 8.01
C ASP A 85 -13.20 1.77 8.52
N THR A 86 -12.22 2.21 7.73
CA THR A 86 -10.79 2.04 8.00
C THR A 86 -10.07 3.38 7.92
N TYR A 87 -9.17 3.66 8.88
CA TYR A 87 -8.30 4.83 8.74
C TYR A 87 -7.27 4.57 7.63
N CYS A 88 -7.47 5.22 6.50
CA CYS A 88 -6.69 5.02 5.28
C CYS A 88 -5.60 6.08 5.12
N VAL A 89 -4.35 5.64 5.05
CA VAL A 89 -3.19 6.52 4.79
C VAL A 89 -2.65 6.27 3.39
N TRP A 90 -2.73 7.27 2.55
CA TRP A 90 -2.07 7.24 1.25
C TRP A 90 -0.62 7.68 1.37
N VAL A 91 0.29 6.74 1.18
CA VAL A 91 1.73 7.00 1.16
C VAL A 91 2.17 7.25 -0.27
N THR A 92 2.57 8.47 -0.55
CA THR A 92 3.05 8.90 -1.86
C THR A 92 4.50 9.39 -1.82
N ALA A 93 5.10 9.55 -2.97
CA ALA A 93 6.37 10.25 -3.16
C ALA A 93 6.38 10.82 -4.57
N ASP A 94 7.18 11.87 -4.78
CA ASP A 94 7.38 12.45 -6.10
C ASP A 94 7.74 11.36 -7.12
N PRO A 95 7.17 11.37 -8.34
CA PRO A 95 7.47 10.41 -9.39
C PRO A 95 8.96 10.29 -9.71
N GLU A 96 9.72 11.38 -9.66
CA GLU A 96 11.15 11.37 -9.88
C GLU A 96 11.88 10.62 -8.76
N ILE A 97 11.51 10.86 -7.50
CA ILE A 97 12.05 10.16 -6.33
C ILE A 97 11.70 8.66 -6.39
N LEU A 98 10.48 8.33 -6.80
CA LEU A 98 10.07 6.94 -7.01
C LEU A 98 10.86 6.27 -8.14
N ALA A 99 11.14 7.00 -9.21
CA ALA A 99 11.96 6.52 -10.33
C ALA A 99 13.41 6.26 -9.88
N GLU A 100 14.03 7.17 -9.14
CA GLU A 100 15.38 7.00 -8.58
C GLU A 100 15.47 5.81 -7.63
N ARG A 101 14.51 5.67 -6.70
CA ARG A 101 14.45 4.53 -5.77
C ARG A 101 14.23 3.19 -6.50
N SER A 102 13.54 3.23 -7.63
CA SER A 102 13.28 2.05 -8.47
C SER A 102 14.44 1.71 -9.38
N ALA A 103 15.21 2.69 -9.85
CA ALA A 103 16.39 2.50 -10.68
C ALA A 103 17.52 1.75 -9.94
N ARG A 104 17.53 1.84 -8.62
CA ARG A 104 18.43 1.04 -7.76
C ARG A 104 18.02 -0.44 -7.69
N GLY A 105 16.84 -0.81 -8.19
CA GLY A 105 16.23 -2.13 -8.08
C GLY A 105 15.89 -2.88 -9.36
N ASP A 106 15.57 -2.23 -10.48
CA ASP A 106 15.36 -2.89 -11.80
C ASP A 106 14.93 -1.87 -12.90
N HIS A 107 15.70 -1.77 -13.98
CA HIS A 107 15.54 -0.77 -15.04
C HIS A 107 14.33 -0.95 -15.99
N ARG A 108 13.54 -2.03 -15.87
CA ARG A 108 12.51 -2.40 -16.87
C ARG A 108 11.08 -1.94 -16.60
N ARG A 109 10.79 -1.20 -15.52
CA ARG A 109 9.43 -0.97 -15.05
C ARG A 109 8.89 0.47 -15.11
N ALA A 110 9.54 1.41 -15.80
CA ALA A 110 9.14 2.82 -15.78
C ALA A 110 7.92 3.16 -16.66
N VAL A 111 7.71 2.46 -17.77
CA VAL A 111 6.83 2.89 -18.86
C VAL A 111 5.32 2.68 -18.61
N GLY A 112 4.90 1.76 -17.75
CA GLY A 112 3.47 1.53 -17.46
C GLY A 112 2.98 2.20 -16.16
N ARG A 113 3.86 2.85 -15.43
CA ARG A 113 3.62 3.29 -14.06
C ARG A 113 2.90 4.63 -13.96
N THR A 114 3.12 5.52 -14.91
CA THR A 114 2.57 6.88 -14.91
C THR A 114 1.06 6.87 -15.21
N GLU A 115 0.64 6.11 -16.23
CA GLU A 115 -0.76 5.97 -16.59
C GLU A 115 -1.61 5.35 -15.47
N HIS A 116 -1.10 4.31 -14.81
CA HIS A 116 -1.78 3.72 -13.65
C HIS A 116 -1.85 4.67 -12.46
N LEU A 117 -0.83 5.50 -12.26
CA LEU A 117 -0.81 6.47 -11.18
C LEU A 117 -1.85 7.59 -11.41
N GLU A 118 -1.91 8.12 -12.63
CA GLU A 118 -2.90 9.15 -13.01
C GLU A 118 -4.33 8.66 -12.82
N HIS A 119 -4.63 7.42 -13.22
CA HIS A 119 -5.93 6.81 -13.02
C HIS A 119 -6.28 6.62 -11.54
N ARG A 120 -5.33 6.19 -10.72
CA ARG A 120 -5.53 5.87 -9.30
C ARG A 120 -5.52 7.08 -8.39
N THR A 121 -4.88 8.18 -8.77
CA THR A 121 -4.77 9.38 -7.94
C THR A 121 -6.14 9.87 -7.43
N PRO A 122 -7.19 10.05 -8.26
CA PRO A 122 -8.49 10.47 -7.78
C PRO A 122 -9.14 9.47 -6.82
N LEU A 123 -8.89 8.17 -7.01
CA LEU A 123 -9.42 7.12 -6.13
C LEU A 123 -8.73 7.12 -4.77
N PHE A 124 -7.41 7.33 -4.75
CA PHE A 124 -6.68 7.51 -3.49
C PHE A 124 -7.08 8.77 -2.75
N GLU A 125 -7.27 9.90 -3.44
CA GLU A 125 -7.75 11.15 -2.85
C GLU A 125 -9.11 11.01 -2.17
N GLN A 126 -10.00 10.21 -2.76
CA GLN A 126 -11.32 9.94 -2.18
C GLN A 126 -11.28 8.99 -0.98
N ALA A 127 -10.38 8.01 -0.99
CA ALA A 127 -10.32 6.97 0.03
C ALA A 127 -9.41 7.33 1.23
N ALA A 128 -8.48 8.27 1.07
CA ALA A 128 -7.48 8.57 2.08
C ALA A 128 -7.97 9.58 3.12
N ASP A 129 -7.86 9.23 4.39
CA ASP A 129 -8.03 10.17 5.51
C ASP A 129 -6.79 11.05 5.71
N LEU A 130 -5.62 10.55 5.29
CA LEU A 130 -4.36 11.25 5.38
C LEU A 130 -3.46 10.94 4.19
N VAL A 131 -2.81 11.97 3.66
CA VAL A 131 -1.76 11.84 2.65
C VAL A 131 -0.39 12.11 3.28
N VAL A 132 0.55 11.20 3.08
CA VAL A 132 1.93 11.32 3.55
C VAL A 132 2.90 11.23 2.39
N ASP A 133 3.58 12.35 2.13
CA ASP A 133 4.64 12.41 1.11
C ASP A 133 5.99 12.05 1.72
N THR A 134 6.44 10.83 1.46
CA THR A 134 7.73 10.32 1.93
C THR A 134 8.92 10.78 1.08
N GLY A 135 8.68 11.53 0.04
CA GLY A 135 9.73 12.19 -0.75
C GLY A 135 10.32 13.40 -0.01
N ASN A 136 9.47 14.12 0.72
CA ASN A 136 9.78 15.36 1.42
C ASN A 136 9.86 15.21 2.94
N LEU A 137 9.47 14.06 3.49
CA LEU A 137 9.52 13.80 4.93
C LEU A 137 10.51 12.69 5.25
N SER A 138 11.18 12.81 6.40
CA SER A 138 11.94 11.70 6.96
C SER A 138 11.01 10.55 7.40
N GLU A 139 11.55 9.37 7.63
CA GLU A 139 10.76 8.23 8.18
C GLU A 139 10.16 8.61 9.54
N SER A 140 10.92 9.30 10.40
CA SER A 140 10.44 9.75 11.71
C SER A 140 9.32 10.77 11.59
N ASP A 141 9.47 11.79 10.73
CA ASP A 141 8.45 12.82 10.53
C ASP A 141 7.17 12.24 9.93
N SER A 142 7.30 11.30 8.99
CA SER A 142 6.18 10.56 8.40
C SER A 142 5.41 9.80 9.48
N MET A 143 6.12 9.12 10.36
CA MET A 143 5.57 8.36 11.48
C MET A 143 4.84 9.26 12.47
N GLU A 144 5.49 10.36 12.90
CA GLU A 144 4.90 11.32 13.83
C GLU A 144 3.62 11.93 13.26
N ARG A 145 3.62 12.28 11.98
CA ARG A 145 2.44 12.81 11.29
C ARG A 145 1.26 11.86 11.31
N VAL A 146 1.51 10.58 11.00
CA VAL A 146 0.44 9.54 11.02
C VAL A 146 -0.07 9.32 12.45
N LEU A 147 0.83 9.19 13.43
CA LEU A 147 0.44 8.99 14.83
C LEU A 147 -0.35 10.17 15.39
N ALA A 148 0.04 11.40 15.06
CA ALA A 148 -0.70 12.59 15.47
C ALA A 148 -2.11 12.64 14.89
N ALA A 149 -2.25 12.28 13.60
CA ALA A 149 -3.54 12.26 12.92
C ALA A 149 -4.48 11.16 13.46
N ILE A 150 -3.96 9.95 13.74
CA ILE A 150 -4.77 8.85 14.33
C ILE A 150 -5.23 9.16 15.76
N ARG A 151 -4.45 9.94 16.50
CA ARG A 151 -4.74 10.31 17.89
C ARG A 151 -5.56 11.60 18.04
N ALA A 152 -5.75 12.32 16.96
CA ALA A 152 -6.60 13.50 16.95
C ALA A 152 -8.05 13.12 17.30
N PRO A 153 -8.73 13.90 18.17
CA PRO A 153 -10.12 13.63 18.56
C PRO A 153 -11.09 13.82 17.39
#